data_15119aecdca6a088e383c0e86f9220a1
#
_entry.id   15119aecdca6a088e383c0e86f9220a1
#
_cell.length_a   1.000
_cell.length_b   1.000
_cell.length_c   1.000
_cell.angle_alpha   90.00
_cell.angle_beta   90.00
_cell.angle_gamma   90.00
#
_symmetry.space_group_name_H-M   'P 1'
#
loop_
_entity.id
_entity.type
_entity.pdbx_description
1 polymer ?
#
loop_
_entity_poly.entity_id
_entity_poly.type
_entity_poly.pdbx_seq_one_letter_code
_entity_poly.pdbx_strand_id
1 'polypeptide(L)'
;NDFAAALRGYEGIPASAFDADKRGDLLFRRAFCRLNTKDYDGAAAELRQLRADSQYSEHSAYYLAYVDYARGDYDSAEQAFSAIRKNSRFWGEAQFYLCQIDFKKEKYSDVVSAGKDLLDKKLPVEMATELNRMLGESQYHLGNSAEAIGYLTDYVNAVDAPERSALFALGVCEFRKGDYENAKTYVGAVTDADDVMAQSAYLFMGQMYLKDDNLNAAALAFEKAYKMPYDESTRETAFYNYALAQSRGGRTPFSSSVKLFQDFLNKFPNSRYASNVEDYIINSYMTSKDYDNALLCIEALKSPSAKMMKAKQNVLY
;
A
#
# COMPACT_ATOMS: atom_id res chain seq x y z
N ASN A 1 15.54 4.48 28.54
CA ASN A 1 16.64 5.46 28.46
C ASN A 1 16.05 6.86 28.46
N ASP A 2 16.46 7.73 29.43
CA ASP A 2 16.00 9.12 29.50
C ASP A 2 17.04 10.03 28.81
N PHE A 3 16.95 10.12 27.49
CA PHE A 3 17.85 10.95 26.69
C PHE A 3 17.70 12.44 26.97
N ALA A 4 16.49 12.90 27.36
CA ALA A 4 16.27 14.30 27.71
C ALA A 4 16.95 14.68 29.04
N ALA A 5 16.90 13.80 30.05
CA ALA A 5 17.63 14.03 31.30
C ALA A 5 19.15 13.98 31.08
N ALA A 6 19.62 13.00 30.28
CA ALA A 6 21.03 12.93 29.93
C ALA A 6 21.53 14.18 29.20
N LEU A 7 20.74 14.69 28.24
CA LEU A 7 21.05 15.92 27.51
C LEU A 7 21.22 17.11 28.44
N ARG A 8 20.26 17.32 29.37
CA ARG A 8 20.36 18.40 30.38
C ARG A 8 21.65 18.33 31.19
N GLY A 9 22.05 17.08 31.58
CA GLY A 9 23.32 16.86 32.27
C GLY A 9 24.53 17.27 31.44
N TYR A 10 24.56 16.94 30.18
CA TYR A 10 25.67 17.28 29.28
C TYR A 10 25.70 18.77 28.86
N GLU A 11 24.57 19.42 28.72
CA GLU A 11 24.50 20.85 28.32
C GLU A 11 25.13 21.81 29.33
N GLY A 12 25.13 21.45 30.61
CA GLY A 12 25.80 22.19 31.65
C GLY A 12 27.35 22.15 31.59
N ILE A 13 27.93 21.35 30.70
CA ILE A 13 29.35 21.13 30.61
C ILE A 13 29.92 21.86 29.36
N PRO A 14 30.77 22.88 29.51
CA PRO A 14 31.35 23.53 28.35
C PRO A 14 32.38 22.62 27.67
N ALA A 15 32.19 22.36 26.39
CA ALA A 15 33.08 21.49 25.62
C ALA A 15 34.53 22.00 25.57
N SER A 16 34.71 23.31 25.69
CA SER A 16 36.04 23.94 25.76
C SER A 16 36.83 23.62 27.03
N ALA A 17 36.19 23.07 28.06
CA ALA A 17 36.86 22.67 29.31
C ALA A 17 37.66 21.38 29.18
N PHE A 18 37.56 20.68 28.07
CA PHE A 18 38.19 19.36 27.85
C PHE A 18 39.27 19.39 26.77
N ASP A 19 40.21 18.44 26.88
CA ASP A 19 41.12 18.05 25.81
C ASP A 19 40.35 17.53 24.59
N ALA A 20 41.04 17.32 23.47
CA ALA A 20 40.39 16.96 22.20
C ALA A 20 39.57 15.66 22.32
N ASP A 21 40.11 14.63 22.97
CA ASP A 21 39.48 13.31 23.06
C ASP A 21 38.19 13.36 23.89
N LYS A 22 38.24 13.96 25.07
CA LYS A 22 37.06 14.13 25.94
C LYS A 22 36.04 15.10 25.35
N ARG A 23 36.48 16.08 24.58
CA ARG A 23 35.59 16.98 23.83
C ARG A 23 34.83 16.21 22.78
N GLY A 24 35.49 15.33 22.00
CA GLY A 24 34.87 14.51 20.99
C GLY A 24 33.79 13.59 21.60
N ASP A 25 34.11 12.94 22.73
CA ASP A 25 33.16 12.07 23.46
C ASP A 25 31.93 12.88 23.95
N LEU A 26 32.14 14.07 24.54
CA LEU A 26 31.03 14.90 25.00
C LEU A 26 30.15 15.37 23.86
N LEU A 27 30.72 15.86 22.76
CA LEU A 27 29.97 16.33 21.59
C LEU A 27 29.16 15.18 20.98
N PHE A 28 29.75 13.98 20.86
CA PHE A 28 29.06 12.81 20.34
C PHE A 28 27.88 12.39 21.23
N ARG A 29 28.07 12.33 22.55
CA ARG A 29 27.00 11.95 23.49
C ARG A 29 25.84 12.96 23.45
N ARG A 30 26.14 14.24 23.39
CA ARG A 30 25.12 15.31 23.25
C ARG A 30 24.38 15.18 21.94
N ALA A 31 25.10 15.06 20.84
CA ALA A 31 24.48 14.85 19.51
C ALA A 31 23.58 13.61 19.49
N PHE A 32 24.02 12.50 20.09
CA PHE A 32 23.21 11.28 20.17
C PHE A 32 21.95 11.46 21.02
N CYS A 33 22.03 12.19 22.14
CA CYS A 33 20.85 12.52 22.94
C CYS A 33 19.89 13.44 22.14
N ARG A 34 20.42 14.43 21.40
CA ARG A 34 19.63 15.33 20.54
C ARG A 34 18.92 14.58 19.42
N LEU A 35 19.58 13.60 18.79
CA LEU A 35 18.94 12.73 17.80
C LEU A 35 17.73 11.99 18.38
N ASN A 36 17.89 11.43 19.58
CA ASN A 36 16.83 10.68 20.25
C ASN A 36 15.70 11.57 20.80
N THR A 37 15.96 12.87 20.98
CA THR A 37 14.94 13.88 21.32
C THR A 37 14.43 14.65 20.10
N LYS A 38 14.82 14.24 18.89
CA LYS A 38 14.44 14.85 17.60
C LYS A 38 14.90 16.30 17.40
N ASP A 39 15.89 16.75 18.19
CA ASP A 39 16.60 18.02 17.95
C ASP A 39 17.67 17.82 16.88
N TYR A 40 17.22 17.72 15.63
CA TYR A 40 18.10 17.44 14.48
C TYR A 40 19.06 18.58 14.17
N ASP A 41 18.70 19.84 14.46
CA ASP A 41 19.57 21.02 14.24
C ASP A 41 20.74 21.04 15.21
N GLY A 42 20.44 20.87 16.49
CA GLY A 42 21.46 20.76 17.53
C GLY A 42 22.38 19.56 17.32
N ALA A 43 21.82 18.41 16.97
CA ALA A 43 22.60 17.21 16.66
C ALA A 43 23.55 17.44 15.49
N ALA A 44 23.07 18.01 14.38
CA ALA A 44 23.89 18.29 13.21
C ALA A 44 25.02 19.31 13.50
N ALA A 45 24.74 20.32 14.31
CA ALA A 45 25.76 21.33 14.69
C ALA A 45 26.94 20.70 15.45
N GLU A 46 26.66 19.74 16.33
CA GLU A 46 27.70 19.05 17.10
C GLU A 46 28.40 17.98 16.25
N LEU A 47 27.67 17.20 15.47
CA LEU A 47 28.24 16.19 14.57
C LEU A 47 29.21 16.82 13.54
N ARG A 48 28.89 17.99 13.00
CA ARG A 48 29.80 18.68 12.07
C ARG A 48 31.17 19.00 12.67
N GLN A 49 31.25 19.26 13.97
CA GLN A 49 32.53 19.49 14.67
C GLN A 49 33.36 18.19 14.77
N LEU A 50 32.74 17.03 14.64
CA LEU A 50 33.37 15.71 14.73
C LEU A 50 33.83 15.14 13.38
N ARG A 51 33.65 15.89 12.27
CA ARG A 51 34.00 15.38 10.91
C ARG A 51 35.48 15.04 10.75
N ALA A 52 36.35 15.79 11.41
CA ALA A 52 37.81 15.58 11.38
C ALA A 52 38.33 14.85 12.61
N ASP A 53 37.45 14.38 13.51
CA ASP A 53 37.83 13.68 14.71
C ASP A 53 38.26 12.23 14.35
N SER A 54 39.38 11.77 14.90
CA SER A 54 39.94 10.46 14.58
C SER A 54 39.05 9.31 15.04
N GLN A 55 38.27 9.49 16.10
CA GLN A 55 37.41 8.47 16.70
C GLN A 55 35.97 8.55 16.20
N TYR A 56 35.45 9.77 15.93
CA TYR A 56 34.04 10.00 15.66
C TYR A 56 33.71 10.39 14.23
N SER A 57 34.67 10.50 13.31
CA SER A 57 34.43 10.90 11.92
C SER A 57 33.45 9.99 11.17
N GLU A 58 33.54 8.66 11.36
CA GLU A 58 32.58 7.72 10.74
C GLU A 58 31.19 7.84 11.36
N HIS A 59 31.09 8.00 12.69
CA HIS A 59 29.83 8.26 13.37
C HIS A 59 29.19 9.58 12.89
N SER A 60 30.03 10.63 12.80
CA SER A 60 29.56 11.93 12.28
C SER A 60 28.99 11.81 10.87
N ALA A 61 29.69 11.12 9.96
CA ALA A 61 29.23 10.94 8.59
C ALA A 61 27.88 10.20 8.54
N TYR A 62 27.76 9.09 9.26
CA TYR A 62 26.54 8.30 9.31
C TYR A 62 25.36 9.04 9.93
N TYR A 63 25.55 9.68 11.11
CA TYR A 63 24.45 10.36 11.79
C TYR A 63 24.07 11.67 11.12
N LEU A 64 24.96 12.34 10.40
CA LEU A 64 24.58 13.49 9.56
C LEU A 64 23.69 13.05 8.39
N ALA A 65 24.03 11.94 7.73
CA ALA A 65 23.17 11.37 6.69
C ALA A 65 21.78 10.95 7.26
N TYR A 66 21.76 10.38 8.47
CA TYR A 66 20.51 10.07 9.16
C TYR A 66 19.68 11.33 9.48
N VAL A 67 20.34 12.44 9.89
CA VAL A 67 19.63 13.72 10.12
C VAL A 67 18.95 14.19 8.84
N ASP A 68 19.63 14.16 7.71
CA ASP A 68 19.06 14.56 6.42
C ASP A 68 17.87 13.65 6.05
N TYR A 69 18.01 12.33 6.24
CA TYR A 69 16.91 11.37 6.08
C TYR A 69 15.72 11.68 6.99
N ALA A 70 15.96 11.91 8.28
CA ALA A 70 14.90 12.16 9.27
C ALA A 70 14.15 13.49 9.04
N ARG A 71 14.78 14.44 8.35
CA ARG A 71 14.18 15.70 7.90
C ARG A 71 13.40 15.56 6.60
N GLY A 72 13.48 14.41 5.93
CA GLY A 72 12.88 14.18 4.62
C GLY A 72 13.71 14.71 3.45
N ASP A 73 14.94 15.19 3.68
CA ASP A 73 15.87 15.54 2.62
C ASP A 73 16.55 14.28 2.06
N TYR A 74 15.75 13.52 1.29
CA TYR A 74 16.19 12.21 0.79
C TYR A 74 17.31 12.32 -0.24
N ASP A 75 17.45 13.42 -0.97
CA ASP A 75 18.51 13.58 -1.94
C ASP A 75 19.88 13.83 -1.27
N SER A 76 19.92 14.68 -0.26
CA SER A 76 21.12 14.87 0.56
C SER A 76 21.49 13.60 1.34
N ALA A 77 20.49 12.92 1.91
CA ALA A 77 20.67 11.66 2.62
C ALA A 77 21.24 10.57 1.71
N GLU A 78 20.68 10.38 0.49
CA GLU A 78 21.14 9.42 -0.51
C GLU A 78 22.61 9.66 -0.86
N GLN A 79 22.99 10.91 -1.12
CA GLN A 79 24.37 11.27 -1.42
C GLN A 79 25.30 10.98 -0.23
N ALA A 80 24.88 11.33 0.99
CA ALA A 80 25.68 11.15 2.19
C ALA A 80 25.84 9.66 2.57
N PHE A 81 24.78 8.86 2.51
CA PHE A 81 24.85 7.41 2.76
C PHE A 81 25.67 6.68 1.70
N SER A 82 25.57 7.06 0.43
CA SER A 82 26.36 6.48 -0.67
C SER A 82 27.85 6.74 -0.52
N ALA A 83 28.25 7.81 0.18
CA ALA A 83 29.65 8.12 0.46
C ALA A 83 30.26 7.27 1.59
N ILE A 84 29.46 6.51 2.34
CA ILE A 84 29.93 5.64 3.42
C ILE A 84 30.66 4.45 2.82
N ARG A 85 31.93 4.28 3.18
CA ARG A 85 32.80 3.25 2.62
C ARG A 85 32.36 1.84 3.01
N LYS A 86 32.55 0.86 2.11
CA LYS A 86 32.19 -0.55 2.32
C LYS A 86 32.86 -1.22 3.54
N ASN A 87 34.00 -0.72 3.97
CA ASN A 87 34.70 -1.20 5.16
C ASN A 87 34.31 -0.45 6.45
N SER A 88 33.42 0.54 6.38
CA SER A 88 32.87 1.18 7.56
C SER A 88 31.96 0.25 8.33
N ARG A 89 31.99 0.37 9.65
CA ARG A 89 31.05 -0.35 10.55
C ARG A 89 29.58 0.02 10.30
N PHE A 90 29.31 1.17 9.70
CA PHE A 90 27.96 1.67 9.38
C PHE A 90 27.52 1.37 7.94
N TRP A 91 28.31 0.60 7.19
CA TRP A 91 27.98 0.34 5.79
C TRP A 91 26.62 -0.38 5.64
N GLY A 92 26.36 -1.40 6.47
CA GLY A 92 25.11 -2.16 6.42
C GLY A 92 23.88 -1.29 6.66
N GLU A 93 23.93 -0.48 7.73
CA GLU A 93 22.86 0.44 8.08
C GLU A 93 22.68 1.55 7.04
N ALA A 94 23.79 2.03 6.46
CA ALA A 94 23.72 3.01 5.36
C ALA A 94 23.03 2.43 4.13
N GLN A 95 23.34 1.18 3.75
CA GLN A 95 22.66 0.50 2.64
C GLN A 95 21.17 0.28 2.94
N PHE A 96 20.82 0.00 4.18
CA PHE A 96 19.42 -0.10 4.58
C PHE A 96 18.67 1.22 4.37
N TYR A 97 19.24 2.37 4.77
CA TYR A 97 18.62 3.68 4.53
C TYR A 97 18.55 4.03 3.03
N LEU A 98 19.52 3.61 2.22
CA LEU A 98 19.44 3.74 0.76
C LEU A 98 18.27 2.92 0.20
N CYS A 99 18.06 1.68 0.65
CA CYS A 99 16.88 0.90 0.29
C CYS A 99 15.58 1.57 0.71
N GLN A 100 15.53 2.19 1.90
CA GLN A 100 14.36 2.94 2.34
C GLN A 100 14.09 4.17 1.46
N ILE A 101 15.12 4.89 1.05
CA ILE A 101 15.01 6.05 0.15
C ILE A 101 14.49 5.60 -1.22
N ASP A 102 15.06 4.52 -1.78
CA ASP A 102 14.61 3.96 -3.05
C ASP A 102 13.15 3.46 -2.98
N PHE A 103 12.78 2.84 -1.87
CA PHE A 103 11.39 2.42 -1.63
C PHE A 103 10.43 3.63 -1.59
N LYS A 104 10.79 4.71 -0.90
CA LYS A 104 10.00 5.95 -0.86
C LYS A 104 9.92 6.64 -2.23
N LYS A 105 10.94 6.47 -3.07
CA LYS A 105 10.99 6.95 -4.46
C LYS A 105 10.35 5.97 -5.46
N GLU A 106 9.71 4.91 -4.98
CA GLU A 106 9.07 3.85 -5.78
C GLU A 106 10.00 3.12 -6.76
N LYS A 107 11.31 3.13 -6.48
CA LYS A 107 12.33 2.43 -7.27
C LYS A 107 12.40 0.95 -6.85
N TYR A 108 11.29 0.24 -6.99
CA TYR A 108 11.14 -1.12 -6.46
C TYR A 108 12.18 -2.12 -6.96
N SER A 109 12.61 -2.01 -8.21
CA SER A 109 13.66 -2.88 -8.77
C SER A 109 15.00 -2.70 -8.06
N ASP A 110 15.35 -1.46 -7.70
CA ASP A 110 16.60 -1.15 -7.00
C ASP A 110 16.55 -1.66 -5.56
N VAL A 111 15.40 -1.51 -4.89
CA VAL A 111 15.16 -2.11 -3.55
C VAL A 111 15.36 -3.61 -3.57
N VAL A 112 14.80 -4.31 -4.56
CA VAL A 112 14.91 -5.77 -4.66
C VAL A 112 16.36 -6.18 -4.92
N SER A 113 17.06 -5.48 -5.81
CA SER A 113 18.46 -5.78 -6.15
C SER A 113 19.40 -5.60 -4.94
N ALA A 114 19.33 -4.44 -4.28
CA ALA A 114 20.20 -4.12 -3.16
C ALA A 114 19.80 -4.86 -1.86
N GLY A 115 18.49 -4.96 -1.61
CA GLY A 115 17.96 -5.50 -0.37
C GLY A 115 18.20 -7.00 -0.19
N LYS A 116 18.17 -7.80 -1.26
CA LYS A 116 18.47 -9.24 -1.21
C LYS A 116 19.89 -9.49 -0.67
N ASP A 117 20.87 -8.80 -1.24
CA ASP A 117 22.26 -8.92 -0.80
C ASP A 117 22.45 -8.42 0.64
N LEU A 118 21.61 -7.49 1.08
CA LEU A 118 21.70 -6.89 2.40
C LEU A 118 21.11 -7.78 3.49
N LEU A 119 20.09 -8.58 3.21
CA LEU A 119 19.55 -9.56 4.17
C LEU A 119 20.58 -10.59 4.63
N ASP A 120 21.55 -10.94 3.78
CA ASP A 120 22.64 -11.85 4.11
C ASP A 120 23.68 -11.21 5.05
N LYS A 121 23.56 -9.92 5.35
CA LYS A 121 24.45 -9.20 6.27
C LYS A 121 23.87 -9.18 7.68
N LYS A 122 24.75 -8.98 8.66
CA LYS A 122 24.32 -8.82 10.06
C LYS A 122 23.73 -7.43 10.28
N LEU A 123 22.46 -7.27 9.97
CA LEU A 123 21.67 -6.08 10.32
C LEU A 123 21.06 -6.22 11.72
N PRO A 124 20.78 -5.10 12.42
CA PRO A 124 19.85 -5.11 13.54
C PRO A 124 18.51 -5.77 13.17
N VAL A 125 17.90 -6.49 14.12
CA VAL A 125 16.68 -7.26 13.86
C VAL A 125 15.56 -6.39 13.30
N GLU A 126 15.40 -5.19 13.85
CA GLU A 126 14.38 -4.25 13.42
C GLU A 126 14.58 -3.79 11.95
N MET A 127 15.84 -3.59 11.55
CA MET A 127 16.17 -3.23 10.17
C MET A 127 15.95 -4.40 9.22
N ALA A 128 16.31 -5.62 9.62
CA ALA A 128 16.08 -6.82 8.81
C ALA A 128 14.58 -7.10 8.63
N THR A 129 13.78 -6.90 9.68
CA THR A 129 12.32 -7.03 9.64
C THR A 129 11.70 -6.01 8.68
N GLU A 130 12.09 -4.75 8.78
CA GLU A 130 11.60 -3.68 7.89
C GLU A 130 12.08 -3.89 6.44
N LEU A 131 13.28 -4.42 6.24
CA LEU A 131 13.78 -4.76 4.92
C LEU A 131 12.95 -5.87 4.26
N ASN A 132 12.50 -6.87 5.03
CA ASN A 132 11.55 -7.88 4.54
C ASN A 132 10.24 -7.24 4.07
N ARG A 133 9.70 -6.27 4.82
CA ARG A 133 8.51 -5.53 4.37
C ARG A 133 8.76 -4.83 3.04
N MET A 134 9.83 -4.05 2.94
CA MET A 134 10.16 -3.31 1.72
C MET A 134 10.40 -4.22 0.52
N LEU A 135 11.11 -5.34 0.71
CA LEU A 135 11.32 -6.35 -0.34
C LEU A 135 10.01 -6.98 -0.79
N GLY A 136 9.16 -7.36 0.16
CA GLY A 136 7.88 -7.97 -0.14
C GLY A 136 6.92 -7.03 -0.86
N GLU A 137 6.76 -5.80 -0.38
CA GLU A 137 5.93 -4.80 -1.05
C GLU A 137 6.50 -4.43 -2.43
N SER A 138 7.83 -4.33 -2.57
CA SER A 138 8.47 -4.09 -3.87
C SER A 138 8.20 -5.23 -4.85
N GLN A 139 8.31 -6.49 -4.42
CA GLN A 139 7.97 -7.65 -5.26
C GLN A 139 6.49 -7.67 -5.64
N TYR A 140 5.60 -7.27 -4.74
CA TYR A 140 4.18 -7.11 -5.03
C TYR A 140 3.95 -6.07 -6.15
N HIS A 141 4.58 -4.89 -6.07
CA HIS A 141 4.48 -3.85 -7.10
C HIS A 141 5.08 -4.28 -8.44
N LEU A 142 6.13 -5.08 -8.43
CA LEU A 142 6.73 -5.67 -9.64
C LEU A 142 5.94 -6.86 -10.20
N GLY A 143 4.86 -7.30 -9.52
CA GLY A 143 4.03 -8.42 -9.95
C GLY A 143 4.55 -9.82 -9.58
N ASN A 144 5.63 -9.92 -8.82
CA ASN A 144 6.30 -11.16 -8.42
C ASN A 144 5.67 -11.73 -7.14
N SER A 145 4.41 -12.20 -7.23
CA SER A 145 3.63 -12.60 -6.05
C SER A 145 4.25 -13.73 -5.24
N ALA A 146 4.96 -14.67 -5.88
CA ALA A 146 5.56 -15.80 -5.17
C ALA A 146 6.68 -15.36 -4.21
N GLU A 147 7.56 -14.48 -4.68
CA GLU A 147 8.63 -13.90 -3.87
C GLU A 147 8.09 -12.95 -2.80
N ALA A 148 7.08 -12.13 -3.16
CA ALA A 148 6.43 -11.22 -2.23
C ALA A 148 5.88 -11.93 -0.99
N ILE A 149 5.21 -13.08 -1.18
CA ILE A 149 4.64 -13.88 -0.10
C ILE A 149 5.70 -14.27 0.93
N GLY A 150 6.87 -14.73 0.50
CA GLY A 150 7.94 -15.12 1.41
C GLY A 150 8.36 -13.98 2.33
N TYR A 151 8.76 -12.86 1.76
CA TYR A 151 9.22 -11.70 2.52
C TYR A 151 8.12 -11.10 3.42
N LEU A 152 6.89 -10.96 2.89
CA LEU A 152 5.77 -10.40 3.66
C LEU A 152 5.34 -11.32 4.80
N THR A 153 5.38 -12.64 4.61
CA THR A 153 5.10 -13.60 5.67
C THR A 153 6.12 -13.51 6.80
N ASP A 154 7.42 -13.42 6.47
CA ASP A 154 8.48 -13.22 7.46
C ASP A 154 8.28 -11.92 8.24
N TYR A 155 7.92 -10.82 7.56
CA TYR A 155 7.61 -9.55 8.21
C TYR A 155 6.40 -9.64 9.14
N VAL A 156 5.27 -10.16 8.65
CA VAL A 156 4.01 -10.24 9.43
C VAL A 156 4.17 -11.12 10.67
N ASN A 157 4.97 -12.18 10.58
CA ASN A 157 5.24 -13.06 11.72
C ASN A 157 6.23 -12.44 12.75
N ALA A 158 7.00 -11.43 12.35
CA ALA A 158 8.00 -10.79 13.21
C ALA A 158 7.48 -9.59 14.00
N VAL A 159 6.28 -9.07 13.69
CA VAL A 159 5.74 -7.86 14.32
C VAL A 159 4.33 -8.08 14.89
N ASP A 160 4.04 -7.46 16.05
CA ASP A 160 2.72 -7.58 16.68
C ASP A 160 1.61 -6.82 15.91
N ALA A 161 1.97 -5.74 15.22
CA ALA A 161 1.06 -4.88 14.48
C ALA A 161 1.61 -4.60 13.08
N PRO A 162 1.38 -5.49 12.10
CA PRO A 162 1.85 -5.30 10.73
C PRO A 162 1.23 -4.08 10.06
N GLU A 163 2.01 -3.41 9.20
CA GLU A 163 1.52 -2.31 8.36
C GLU A 163 0.39 -2.78 7.45
N ARG A 164 -0.67 -1.96 7.31
CA ARG A 164 -1.83 -2.28 6.46
C ARG A 164 -1.45 -2.52 4.99
N SER A 165 -0.45 -1.77 4.48
CA SER A 165 0.08 -1.96 3.12
C SER A 165 0.65 -3.35 2.91
N ALA A 166 1.42 -3.85 3.89
CA ALA A 166 2.00 -5.19 3.84
C ALA A 166 0.93 -6.29 3.91
N LEU A 167 -0.06 -6.14 4.79
CA LEU A 167 -1.20 -7.07 4.88
C LEU A 167 -1.99 -7.09 3.56
N PHE A 168 -2.29 -5.93 2.99
CA PHE A 168 -2.98 -5.83 1.73
C PHE A 168 -2.19 -6.50 0.59
N ALA A 169 -0.89 -6.18 0.48
CA ALA A 169 -0.01 -6.76 -0.53
C ALA A 169 0.09 -8.29 -0.40
N LEU A 170 0.26 -8.80 0.82
CA LEU A 170 0.29 -10.24 1.10
C LEU A 170 -1.04 -10.91 0.70
N GLY A 171 -2.16 -10.34 1.12
CA GLY A 171 -3.48 -10.87 0.80
C GLY A 171 -3.78 -10.89 -0.70
N VAL A 172 -3.37 -9.84 -1.45
CA VAL A 172 -3.51 -9.83 -2.92
C VAL A 172 -2.58 -10.87 -3.58
N CYS A 173 -1.37 -11.07 -3.06
CA CYS A 173 -0.46 -12.09 -3.56
C CYS A 173 -1.01 -13.52 -3.31
N GLU A 174 -1.57 -13.79 -2.14
CA GLU A 174 -2.22 -15.06 -1.84
C GLU A 174 -3.47 -15.28 -2.72
N PHE A 175 -4.26 -14.23 -2.97
CA PHE A 175 -5.37 -14.29 -3.93
C PHE A 175 -4.90 -14.69 -5.34
N ARG A 176 -3.82 -14.08 -5.84
CA ARG A 176 -3.24 -14.40 -7.15
C ARG A 176 -2.71 -15.83 -7.22
N LYS A 177 -2.19 -16.34 -6.11
CA LYS A 177 -1.74 -17.75 -5.96
C LYS A 177 -2.92 -18.72 -5.91
N GLY A 178 -4.12 -18.25 -5.57
CA GLY A 178 -5.34 -19.06 -5.41
C GLY A 178 -5.59 -19.53 -3.98
N ASP A 179 -4.83 -19.07 -3.01
CA ASP A 179 -5.04 -19.32 -1.59
C ASP A 179 -6.04 -18.31 -1.01
N TYR A 180 -7.33 -18.56 -1.27
CA TYR A 180 -8.39 -17.62 -0.92
C TYR A 180 -8.65 -17.52 0.59
N GLU A 181 -8.31 -18.54 1.39
CA GLU A 181 -8.49 -18.50 2.84
C GLU A 181 -7.48 -17.53 3.49
N ASN A 182 -6.20 -17.67 3.16
CA ASN A 182 -5.18 -16.74 3.62
C ASN A 182 -5.42 -15.33 3.05
N ALA A 183 -5.79 -15.23 1.77
CA ALA A 183 -6.12 -13.95 1.15
C ALA A 183 -7.26 -13.22 1.88
N LYS A 184 -8.36 -13.91 2.23
CA LYS A 184 -9.47 -13.32 3.01
C LYS A 184 -9.02 -12.82 4.38
N THR A 185 -8.16 -13.58 5.05
CA THR A 185 -7.62 -13.19 6.36
C THR A 185 -6.86 -11.87 6.27
N TYR A 186 -5.89 -11.77 5.37
CA TYR A 186 -5.04 -10.58 5.26
C TYR A 186 -5.78 -9.38 4.65
N VAL A 187 -6.55 -9.59 3.57
CA VAL A 187 -7.35 -8.51 2.95
C VAL A 187 -8.46 -8.04 3.90
N GLY A 188 -9.06 -8.96 4.65
CA GLY A 188 -10.10 -8.62 5.64
C GLY A 188 -9.58 -7.70 6.75
N ALA A 189 -8.32 -7.89 7.18
CA ALA A 189 -7.70 -7.10 8.24
C ALA A 189 -7.49 -5.60 7.89
N VAL A 190 -7.64 -5.22 6.61
CA VAL A 190 -7.45 -3.82 6.17
C VAL A 190 -8.77 -3.12 5.80
N THR A 191 -9.91 -3.73 6.11
CA THR A 191 -11.25 -3.20 5.77
C THR A 191 -11.84 -2.27 6.83
N ASP A 192 -11.17 -2.05 7.92
CA ASP A 192 -11.64 -1.27 9.09
C ASP A 192 -11.52 0.24 8.90
N ALA A 193 -10.83 0.71 7.87
CA ALA A 193 -10.68 2.12 7.54
C ALA A 193 -11.63 2.54 6.39
N ASP A 194 -11.79 3.85 6.24
CA ASP A 194 -12.55 4.46 5.15
C ASP A 194 -11.58 5.17 4.19
N ASP A 195 -10.91 4.36 3.34
CA ASP A 195 -9.88 4.81 2.41
C ASP A 195 -9.85 3.97 1.11
N VAL A 196 -8.96 4.35 0.19
CA VAL A 196 -8.78 3.66 -1.11
C VAL A 196 -8.34 2.20 -0.95
N MET A 197 -7.57 1.89 0.09
CA MET A 197 -7.10 0.52 0.35
C MET A 197 -8.25 -0.37 0.81
N ALA A 198 -9.07 0.11 1.76
CA ALA A 198 -10.26 -0.61 2.19
C ALA A 198 -11.28 -0.79 1.05
N GLN A 199 -11.44 0.21 0.18
CA GLN A 199 -12.26 0.10 -1.02
C GLN A 199 -11.79 -1.04 -1.92
N SER A 200 -10.48 -1.12 -2.19
CA SER A 200 -9.87 -2.20 -2.97
C SER A 200 -9.99 -3.54 -2.27
N ALA A 201 -9.81 -3.57 -0.95
CA ALA A 201 -9.94 -4.77 -0.14
C ALA A 201 -11.37 -5.37 -0.24
N TYR A 202 -12.41 -4.53 -0.14
CA TYR A 202 -13.78 -5.00 -0.35
C TYR A 202 -14.04 -5.55 -1.76
N LEU A 203 -13.41 -4.98 -2.79
CA LEU A 203 -13.49 -5.53 -4.15
C LEU A 203 -12.89 -6.95 -4.21
N PHE A 204 -11.68 -7.16 -3.64
CA PHE A 204 -11.05 -8.48 -3.57
C PHE A 204 -11.86 -9.46 -2.72
N MET A 205 -12.39 -9.02 -1.57
CA MET A 205 -13.28 -9.85 -0.74
C MET A 205 -14.50 -10.33 -1.54
N GLY A 206 -15.14 -9.45 -2.30
CA GLY A 206 -16.25 -9.81 -3.17
C GLY A 206 -15.87 -10.87 -4.21
N GLN A 207 -14.70 -10.74 -4.83
CA GLN A 207 -14.19 -11.72 -5.80
C GLN A 207 -13.91 -13.08 -5.15
N MET A 208 -13.35 -13.11 -3.94
CA MET A 208 -13.12 -14.35 -3.20
C MET A 208 -14.43 -15.04 -2.80
N TYR A 209 -15.42 -14.28 -2.33
CA TYR A 209 -16.75 -14.85 -2.03
C TYR A 209 -17.46 -15.39 -3.28
N LEU A 210 -17.23 -14.81 -4.47
CA LEU A 210 -17.73 -15.41 -5.72
C LEU A 210 -17.05 -16.73 -6.03
N LYS A 211 -15.78 -16.92 -5.69
CA LYS A 211 -15.08 -18.21 -5.85
C LYS A 211 -15.65 -19.29 -4.92
N ASP A 212 -16.12 -18.89 -3.75
CA ASP A 212 -16.77 -19.77 -2.79
C ASP A 212 -18.27 -19.99 -3.08
N ASP A 213 -18.79 -19.50 -4.21
CA ASP A 213 -20.22 -19.46 -4.56
C ASP A 213 -21.12 -18.78 -3.50
N ASN A 214 -20.52 -17.93 -2.68
CA ASN A 214 -21.24 -17.16 -1.65
C ASN A 214 -21.71 -15.81 -2.22
N LEU A 215 -22.74 -15.86 -3.05
CA LEU A 215 -23.28 -14.70 -3.77
C LEU A 215 -23.76 -13.58 -2.83
N ASN A 216 -24.26 -13.92 -1.65
CA ASN A 216 -24.73 -12.90 -0.69
C ASN A 216 -23.57 -12.11 -0.08
N ALA A 217 -22.52 -12.78 0.38
CA ALA A 217 -21.33 -12.12 0.93
C ALA A 217 -20.60 -11.35 -0.17
N ALA A 218 -20.53 -11.90 -1.39
CA ALA A 218 -19.98 -11.21 -2.55
C ALA A 218 -20.72 -9.91 -2.83
N ALA A 219 -22.06 -9.93 -2.89
CA ALA A 219 -22.87 -8.74 -3.13
C ALA A 219 -22.63 -7.67 -2.05
N LEU A 220 -22.60 -8.06 -0.77
CA LEU A 220 -22.34 -7.12 0.32
C LEU A 220 -20.96 -6.47 0.24
N ALA A 221 -19.92 -7.25 -0.09
CA ALA A 221 -18.57 -6.73 -0.23
C ALA A 221 -18.46 -5.78 -1.43
N PHE A 222 -19.02 -6.15 -2.59
CA PHE A 222 -19.05 -5.28 -3.76
C PHE A 222 -19.87 -4.00 -3.53
N GLU A 223 -21.00 -4.09 -2.81
CA GLU A 223 -21.79 -2.91 -2.46
C GLU A 223 -20.98 -1.92 -1.59
N LYS A 224 -20.22 -2.43 -0.62
CA LYS A 224 -19.33 -1.58 0.18
C LYS A 224 -18.28 -0.90 -0.68
N ALA A 225 -17.55 -1.66 -1.52
CA ALA A 225 -16.54 -1.11 -2.43
C ALA A 225 -17.14 -0.05 -3.38
N TYR A 226 -18.33 -0.29 -3.92
CA TYR A 226 -19.04 0.63 -4.81
C TYR A 226 -19.46 1.92 -4.09
N LYS A 227 -19.87 1.87 -2.83
CA LYS A 227 -20.30 3.05 -2.07
C LYS A 227 -19.15 3.96 -1.65
N MET A 228 -17.94 3.44 -1.55
CA MET A 228 -16.74 4.22 -1.21
C MET A 228 -16.28 5.07 -2.40
N PRO A 229 -15.98 6.38 -2.21
CA PRO A 229 -15.77 7.33 -3.31
C PRO A 229 -14.30 7.56 -3.70
N TYR A 230 -13.38 6.65 -3.36
CA TYR A 230 -11.94 6.92 -3.46
C TYR A 230 -11.35 6.65 -4.84
N ASP A 231 -11.65 5.49 -5.44
CA ASP A 231 -11.20 5.11 -6.78
C ASP A 231 -12.38 4.77 -7.68
N GLU A 232 -12.54 5.52 -8.77
CA GLU A 232 -13.69 5.37 -9.66
C GLU A 232 -13.64 4.09 -10.49
N SER A 233 -12.45 3.58 -10.83
CA SER A 233 -12.29 2.31 -11.55
C SER A 233 -12.70 1.13 -10.68
N THR A 234 -12.32 1.17 -9.40
CA THR A 234 -12.76 0.20 -8.38
C THR A 234 -14.27 0.28 -8.18
N ARG A 235 -14.85 1.49 -8.11
CA ARG A 235 -16.31 1.70 -8.01
C ARG A 235 -17.06 1.10 -9.18
N GLU A 236 -16.61 1.38 -10.40
CA GLU A 236 -17.19 0.85 -11.63
C GLU A 236 -17.18 -0.70 -11.60
N THR A 237 -16.03 -1.29 -11.33
CA THR A 237 -15.86 -2.73 -11.27
C THR A 237 -16.71 -3.37 -10.15
N ALA A 238 -16.76 -2.73 -8.99
CA ALA A 238 -17.53 -3.19 -7.85
C ALA A 238 -19.03 -3.12 -8.12
N PHE A 239 -19.53 -2.03 -8.74
CA PHE A 239 -20.94 -1.90 -9.06
C PHE A 239 -21.39 -2.95 -10.09
N TYR A 240 -20.59 -3.17 -11.15
CA TYR A 240 -20.86 -4.23 -12.11
C TYR A 240 -20.97 -5.61 -11.45
N ASN A 241 -20.00 -5.96 -10.61
CA ASN A 241 -19.99 -7.25 -9.91
C ASN A 241 -21.11 -7.36 -8.86
N TYR A 242 -21.48 -6.25 -8.19
CA TYR A 242 -22.64 -6.19 -7.31
C TYR A 242 -23.93 -6.53 -8.05
N ALA A 243 -24.18 -5.91 -9.20
CA ALA A 243 -25.34 -6.19 -10.02
C ALA A 243 -25.37 -7.65 -10.49
N LEU A 244 -24.21 -8.20 -10.91
CA LEU A 244 -24.10 -9.63 -11.28
C LEU A 244 -24.37 -10.57 -10.11
N ALA A 245 -23.81 -10.32 -8.94
CA ALA A 245 -24.02 -11.16 -7.76
C ALA A 245 -25.49 -11.15 -7.33
N GLN A 246 -26.13 -9.98 -7.33
CA GLN A 246 -27.55 -9.84 -7.04
C GLN A 246 -28.43 -10.58 -8.05
N SER A 247 -28.11 -10.50 -9.34
CA SER A 247 -28.89 -11.16 -10.40
C SER A 247 -28.81 -12.69 -10.33
N ARG A 248 -27.65 -13.25 -9.92
CA ARG A 248 -27.44 -14.69 -9.78
C ARG A 248 -27.99 -15.25 -8.48
N GLY A 249 -28.07 -14.44 -7.43
CA GLY A 249 -28.49 -14.87 -6.09
C GLY A 249 -29.97 -15.25 -5.96
N GLY A 250 -30.79 -14.97 -6.98
CA GLY A 250 -32.20 -15.37 -7.05
C GLY A 250 -33.13 -14.78 -5.97
N ARG A 251 -32.60 -13.97 -5.06
CA ARG A 251 -33.37 -13.33 -3.97
C ARG A 251 -33.97 -11.99 -4.36
N THR A 252 -33.43 -11.37 -5.38
CA THR A 252 -33.91 -10.08 -5.91
C THR A 252 -34.94 -10.34 -6.99
N PRO A 253 -36.11 -9.67 -6.94
CA PRO A 253 -37.05 -9.71 -8.06
C PRO A 253 -36.35 -9.36 -9.38
N PHE A 254 -36.74 -10.00 -10.45
CA PHE A 254 -36.18 -9.81 -11.79
C PHE A 254 -36.07 -8.32 -12.17
N SER A 255 -37.16 -7.56 -11.94
CA SER A 255 -37.21 -6.11 -12.19
C SER A 255 -36.17 -5.32 -11.42
N SER A 256 -35.82 -5.74 -10.19
CA SER A 256 -34.81 -5.05 -9.38
C SER A 256 -33.41 -5.31 -9.89
N SER A 257 -33.10 -6.52 -10.40
CA SER A 257 -31.78 -6.82 -10.98
C SER A 257 -31.55 -6.03 -12.27
N VAL A 258 -32.57 -5.96 -13.14
CA VAL A 258 -32.50 -5.15 -14.39
C VAL A 258 -32.30 -3.68 -14.07
N LYS A 259 -32.98 -3.16 -13.03
CA LYS A 259 -32.80 -1.79 -12.59
C LYS A 259 -31.36 -1.49 -12.14
N LEU A 260 -30.71 -2.40 -11.44
CA LEU A 260 -29.29 -2.23 -11.07
C LEU A 260 -28.38 -2.09 -12.29
N PHE A 261 -28.61 -2.88 -13.33
CA PHE A 261 -27.87 -2.77 -14.59
C PHE A 261 -28.18 -1.48 -15.36
N GLN A 262 -29.43 -1.03 -15.34
CA GLN A 262 -29.82 0.26 -15.90
C GLN A 262 -29.13 1.43 -15.15
N ASP A 263 -29.13 1.39 -13.82
CA ASP A 263 -28.44 2.37 -12.97
C ASP A 263 -26.92 2.37 -13.23
N PHE A 264 -26.34 1.19 -13.49
CA PHE A 264 -24.93 1.06 -13.90
C PHE A 264 -24.67 1.79 -15.22
N LEU A 265 -25.45 1.54 -16.27
CA LEU A 265 -25.28 2.22 -17.58
C LEU A 265 -25.47 3.74 -17.48
N ASN A 266 -26.40 4.19 -16.65
CA ASN A 266 -26.63 5.61 -16.43
C ASN A 266 -25.48 6.30 -15.68
N LYS A 267 -24.78 5.56 -14.84
CA LYS A 267 -23.64 6.08 -14.08
C LYS A 267 -22.32 5.94 -14.84
N PHE A 268 -22.13 4.84 -15.58
CA PHE A 268 -20.92 4.50 -16.32
C PHE A 268 -21.22 4.22 -17.80
N PRO A 269 -21.69 5.22 -18.57
CA PRO A 269 -22.14 4.99 -19.96
C PRO A 269 -21.03 4.53 -20.90
N ASN A 270 -19.76 4.89 -20.60
CA ASN A 270 -18.58 4.52 -21.37
C ASN A 270 -17.79 3.35 -20.75
N SER A 271 -18.43 2.59 -19.88
CA SER A 271 -17.81 1.44 -19.20
C SER A 271 -17.37 0.37 -20.18
N ARG A 272 -16.23 -0.26 -19.90
CA ARG A 272 -15.82 -1.50 -20.58
C ARG A 272 -16.83 -2.64 -20.42
N TYR A 273 -17.68 -2.57 -19.39
CA TYR A 273 -18.74 -3.55 -19.12
C TYR A 273 -20.07 -3.20 -19.80
N ALA A 274 -20.22 -2.00 -20.41
CA ALA A 274 -21.49 -1.52 -20.92
C ALA A 274 -22.15 -2.52 -21.90
N SER A 275 -21.39 -3.05 -22.87
CA SER A 275 -21.93 -4.02 -23.83
C SER A 275 -22.46 -5.31 -23.18
N ASN A 276 -21.76 -5.81 -22.16
CA ASN A 276 -22.19 -7.01 -21.43
C ASN A 276 -23.48 -6.75 -20.63
N VAL A 277 -23.57 -5.54 -20.05
CA VAL A 277 -24.75 -5.11 -19.28
C VAL A 277 -25.96 -4.96 -20.21
N GLU A 278 -25.79 -4.36 -21.40
CA GLU A 278 -26.83 -4.25 -22.41
C GLU A 278 -27.33 -5.63 -22.86
N ASP A 279 -26.41 -6.58 -23.13
CA ASP A 279 -26.78 -7.96 -23.45
C ASP A 279 -27.60 -8.61 -22.35
N TYR A 280 -27.19 -8.39 -21.10
CA TYR A 280 -27.95 -8.92 -19.96
C TYR A 280 -29.38 -8.34 -19.93
N ILE A 281 -29.54 -7.05 -20.04
CA ILE A 281 -30.86 -6.39 -20.04
C ILE A 281 -31.72 -6.91 -21.18
N ILE A 282 -31.19 -6.94 -22.42
CA ILE A 282 -31.91 -7.39 -23.60
C ILE A 282 -32.34 -8.84 -23.44
N ASN A 283 -31.41 -9.74 -23.11
CA ASN A 283 -31.69 -11.15 -22.94
C ASN A 283 -32.71 -11.42 -21.83
N SER A 284 -32.61 -10.65 -20.75
CA SER A 284 -33.52 -10.77 -19.62
C SER A 284 -34.96 -10.46 -20.01
N TYR A 285 -35.19 -9.38 -20.73
CA TYR A 285 -36.55 -9.03 -21.17
C TYR A 285 -37.06 -9.93 -22.30
N MET A 286 -36.21 -10.31 -23.25
CA MET A 286 -36.59 -11.23 -24.33
C MET A 286 -36.98 -12.60 -23.79
N THR A 287 -36.29 -13.10 -22.77
CA THR A 287 -36.60 -14.40 -22.14
C THR A 287 -37.90 -14.35 -21.33
N SER A 288 -38.15 -13.27 -20.60
CA SER A 288 -39.35 -13.07 -19.81
C SER A 288 -40.59 -12.70 -20.64
N LYS A 289 -40.40 -12.29 -21.90
CA LYS A 289 -41.43 -11.69 -22.79
C LYS A 289 -42.07 -10.45 -22.15
N ASP A 290 -41.37 -9.74 -21.31
CA ASP A 290 -41.82 -8.51 -20.62
C ASP A 290 -41.45 -7.31 -21.46
N TYR A 291 -42.13 -7.17 -22.60
CA TYR A 291 -41.78 -6.17 -23.61
C TYR A 291 -42.11 -4.75 -23.16
N ASP A 292 -43.15 -4.54 -22.36
CA ASP A 292 -43.52 -3.22 -21.82
C ASP A 292 -42.41 -2.68 -20.90
N ASN A 293 -41.94 -3.50 -19.97
CA ASN A 293 -40.85 -3.10 -19.09
C ASN A 293 -39.51 -2.98 -19.85
N ALA A 294 -39.30 -3.75 -20.94
CA ALA A 294 -38.14 -3.57 -21.81
C ALA A 294 -38.11 -2.17 -22.43
N LEU A 295 -39.24 -1.72 -22.96
CA LEU A 295 -39.34 -0.37 -23.53
C LEU A 295 -39.10 0.71 -22.50
N LEU A 296 -39.74 0.62 -21.33
CA LEU A 296 -39.53 1.58 -20.22
C LEU A 296 -38.07 1.63 -19.79
N CYS A 297 -37.40 0.46 -19.69
CA CYS A 297 -35.98 0.39 -19.32
C CYS A 297 -35.10 1.09 -20.35
N ILE A 298 -35.29 0.84 -21.64
CA ILE A 298 -34.48 1.43 -22.70
C ILE A 298 -34.71 2.96 -22.76
N GLU A 299 -35.95 3.40 -22.58
CA GLU A 299 -36.33 4.84 -22.59
C GLU A 299 -35.76 5.60 -21.38
N ALA A 300 -35.57 4.93 -20.25
CA ALA A 300 -34.98 5.52 -19.06
C ALA A 300 -33.45 5.60 -19.12
N LEU A 301 -32.78 5.04 -20.12
CA LEU A 301 -31.35 5.19 -20.31
C LEU A 301 -31.02 6.62 -20.79
N LYS A 302 -30.06 7.26 -20.14
CA LYS A 302 -29.59 8.61 -20.50
C LYS A 302 -28.93 8.67 -21.88
N SER A 303 -28.27 7.59 -22.29
CA SER A 303 -27.53 7.49 -23.55
C SER A 303 -27.61 6.06 -24.09
N PRO A 304 -28.77 5.65 -24.64
CA PRO A 304 -28.91 4.29 -25.15
C PRO A 304 -28.01 4.07 -26.37
N SER A 305 -27.30 2.94 -26.42
CA SER A 305 -26.47 2.56 -27.55
C SER A 305 -27.31 2.20 -28.80
N ALA A 306 -26.63 2.10 -29.95
CA ALA A 306 -27.26 1.61 -31.17
C ALA A 306 -27.86 0.20 -31.00
N LYS A 307 -27.23 -0.64 -30.19
CA LYS A 307 -27.69 -1.98 -29.83
C LYS A 307 -29.00 -1.95 -29.03
N MET A 308 -29.09 -1.08 -28.02
CA MET A 308 -30.29 -0.88 -27.23
C MET A 308 -31.43 -0.30 -28.08
N MET A 309 -31.13 0.64 -28.99
CA MET A 309 -32.11 1.19 -29.92
C MET A 309 -32.63 0.15 -30.90
N LYS A 310 -31.76 -0.77 -31.38
CA LYS A 310 -32.19 -1.89 -32.21
C LYS A 310 -33.09 -2.87 -31.44
N ALA A 311 -32.75 -3.14 -30.20
CA ALA A 311 -33.58 -3.97 -29.30
C ALA A 311 -34.95 -3.32 -29.09
N LYS A 312 -35.03 -2.00 -28.91
CA LYS A 312 -36.30 -1.24 -28.85
C LYS A 312 -37.14 -1.46 -30.09
N GLN A 313 -36.55 -1.38 -31.28
CA GLN A 313 -37.27 -1.65 -32.53
C GLN A 313 -37.83 -3.04 -32.59
N ASN A 314 -37.03 -4.05 -32.22
CA ASN A 314 -37.45 -5.47 -32.21
C ASN A 314 -38.60 -5.76 -31.23
N VAL A 315 -38.75 -4.97 -30.18
CA VAL A 315 -39.81 -5.12 -29.17
C VAL A 315 -41.12 -4.44 -29.67
N LEU A 316 -41.00 -3.42 -30.49
CA LEU A 316 -42.15 -2.67 -31.05
C LEU A 316 -42.83 -3.37 -32.25
N TYR A 317 -42.14 -4.31 -32.89
CA TYR A 317 -42.62 -5.09 -34.03
C TYR A 317 -42.89 -6.53 -33.64
#